data_ff8292b61b267d64dd0f91c0bebe9854
#
_entry.id   ff8292b61b267d64dd0f91c0bebe9854
#
_cell.length_a   1.000
_cell.length_b   1.000
_cell.length_c   1.000
_cell.angle_alpha   90.00
_cell.angle_beta   90.00
_cell.angle_gamma   90.00
#
_symmetry.space_group_name_H-M   'P 1'
#
loop_
_entity.id
_entity.type
_entity.pdbx_description
1 polymer ?
#
loop_
_entity_poly.entity_id
_entity_poly.type
_entity_poly.pdbx_seq_one_letter_code
_entity_poly.pdbx_strand_id
1 'polypeptide(L)'
;MKKILISLFFICSIAFAYGQESQDICTYLQSTGRVTIQQDSRLTELVGNEPHSYYANGSRSGENPQNVMGYRIRVFSGNQQTASKNRCYSIQSYINQEMPDLPTYVAFKTPNWRVSVGDFRTSEEASSMLAKLRKAFPGYAKDMFIVKEKINL
;
A
#
# COMPACT_ATOMS: atom_id res chain seq x y z
N MET A 1 -56.41 -11.98 -18.58
CA MET A 1 -55.53 -13.04 -18.06
C MET A 1 -54.04 -12.76 -18.34
N LYS A 2 -53.60 -12.44 -19.57
CA LYS A 2 -52.21 -12.17 -19.91
C LYS A 2 -51.57 -10.97 -19.12
N LYS A 3 -52.33 -9.90 -18.84
CA LYS A 3 -51.86 -8.73 -18.09
C LYS A 3 -51.62 -9.00 -16.60
N ILE A 4 -52.38 -9.89 -16.01
CA ILE A 4 -52.24 -10.30 -14.60
C ILE A 4 -50.99 -11.18 -14.42
N LEU A 5 -50.68 -12.05 -15.39
CA LEU A 5 -49.47 -12.88 -15.39
C LEU A 5 -48.19 -12.06 -15.48
N ILE A 6 -48.19 -11.00 -16.29
CA ILE A 6 -47.03 -10.07 -16.45
C ILE A 6 -46.80 -9.28 -15.14
N SER A 7 -47.89 -8.84 -14.48
CA SER A 7 -47.79 -8.14 -13.20
C SER A 7 -47.25 -9.04 -12.08
N LEU A 8 -47.65 -10.31 -12.05
CA LEU A 8 -47.18 -11.29 -11.07
C LEU A 8 -45.67 -11.61 -11.28
N PHE A 9 -45.21 -11.65 -12.54
CA PHE A 9 -43.82 -11.86 -12.86
C PHE A 9 -42.92 -10.69 -12.44
N PHE A 10 -43.45 -9.47 -12.55
CA PHE A 10 -42.70 -8.25 -12.15
C PHE A 10 -42.57 -8.12 -10.63
N ILE A 11 -43.59 -8.58 -9.86
CA ILE A 11 -43.55 -8.59 -8.39
C ILE A 11 -42.57 -9.64 -7.88
N CYS A 12 -42.45 -10.80 -8.54
CA CYS A 12 -41.51 -11.84 -8.17
C CYS A 12 -40.05 -11.47 -8.41
N SER A 13 -39.75 -10.62 -9.42
CA SER A 13 -38.38 -10.16 -9.71
C SER A 13 -37.83 -9.16 -8.69
N ILE A 14 -38.70 -8.44 -7.97
CA ILE A 14 -38.27 -7.48 -6.93
C ILE A 14 -37.88 -8.21 -5.63
N ALA A 15 -38.40 -9.41 -5.37
CA ALA A 15 -38.09 -10.19 -4.15
C ALA A 15 -36.68 -10.81 -4.15
N PHE A 16 -35.99 -10.88 -5.31
CA PHE A 16 -34.62 -11.43 -5.40
C PHE A 16 -33.52 -10.39 -5.18
N ALA A 17 -33.85 -9.10 -5.00
CA ALA A 17 -32.88 -8.03 -4.81
C ALA A 17 -32.51 -7.74 -3.35
N TYR A 18 -33.14 -8.41 -2.38
CA TYR A 18 -32.88 -8.22 -0.96
C TYR A 18 -32.19 -9.48 -0.40
N GLY A 19 -30.90 -9.40 -0.19
CA GLY A 19 -30.23 -10.37 0.66
C GLY A 19 -28.90 -10.91 0.16
N GLN A 20 -27.91 -10.06 0.08
CA GLN A 20 -26.55 -10.46 0.41
C GLN A 20 -26.12 -9.67 1.64
N GLU A 21 -26.60 -10.10 2.78
CA GLU A 21 -26.01 -9.77 4.07
C GLU A 21 -24.64 -10.44 4.07
N SER A 22 -23.57 -9.63 4.05
CA SER A 22 -22.20 -10.12 4.19
C SER A 22 -22.06 -10.68 5.61
N GLN A 23 -22.36 -11.97 5.77
CA GLN A 23 -22.11 -12.65 7.04
C GLN A 23 -20.61 -12.65 7.29
N ASP A 24 -20.22 -12.02 8.39
CA ASP A 24 -18.85 -12.02 8.87
C ASP A 24 -18.37 -13.47 9.04
N ILE A 25 -17.26 -13.81 8.41
CA ILE A 25 -16.64 -15.15 8.44
C ILE A 25 -16.45 -15.62 9.88
N CYS A 26 -16.18 -14.71 10.82
CA CYS A 26 -16.04 -15.03 12.24
C CYS A 26 -17.32 -15.57 12.84
N THR A 27 -18.47 -14.99 12.51
CA THR A 27 -19.79 -15.44 12.95
C THR A 27 -20.15 -16.82 12.36
N TYR A 28 -19.82 -17.04 11.09
CA TYR A 28 -20.03 -18.33 10.43
C TYR A 28 -19.18 -19.45 11.06
N LEU A 29 -17.91 -19.20 11.36
CA LEU A 29 -17.01 -20.17 11.99
C LEU A 29 -17.41 -20.49 13.43
N GLN A 30 -17.91 -19.51 14.20
CA GLN A 30 -18.42 -19.73 15.56
C GLN A 30 -19.72 -20.54 15.56
N SER A 31 -20.62 -20.34 14.59
CA SER A 31 -21.88 -21.08 14.49
C SER A 31 -21.66 -22.57 14.20
N THR A 32 -20.52 -22.94 13.61
CA THR A 32 -20.14 -24.32 13.30
C THR A 32 -19.64 -25.08 14.53
N GLY A 33 -19.46 -24.42 15.70
CA GLY A 33 -19.13 -25.03 16.99
C GLY A 33 -17.74 -25.66 17.12
N ARG A 34 -16.88 -25.51 16.13
CA ARG A 34 -15.51 -26.09 16.09
C ARG A 34 -14.39 -25.14 16.47
N VAL A 35 -14.66 -23.84 16.50
CA VAL A 35 -13.64 -22.82 16.76
C VAL A 35 -14.22 -21.78 17.69
N THR A 36 -13.54 -21.51 18.81
CA THR A 36 -13.84 -20.37 19.69
C THR A 36 -12.84 -19.26 19.35
N ILE A 37 -13.31 -18.20 18.72
CA ILE A 37 -12.50 -17.04 18.39
C ILE A 37 -12.62 -16.06 19.57
N GLN A 38 -11.54 -15.88 20.33
CA GLN A 38 -11.44 -14.82 21.33
C GLN A 38 -10.76 -13.62 20.67
N GLN A 39 -11.57 -12.64 20.27
CA GLN A 39 -11.13 -11.42 19.66
C GLN A 39 -11.45 -10.24 20.57
N ASP A 40 -10.51 -9.29 20.71
CA ASP A 40 -10.75 -8.05 21.43
C ASP A 40 -11.86 -7.25 20.73
N SER A 41 -12.84 -6.75 21.49
CA SER A 41 -13.98 -5.98 20.96
C SER A 41 -13.58 -4.74 20.16
N ARG A 42 -12.37 -4.22 20.37
CA ARG A 42 -11.78 -3.11 19.60
C ARG A 42 -11.45 -3.49 18.16
N LEU A 43 -11.23 -4.79 17.89
CA LEU A 43 -10.94 -5.26 16.54
C LEU A 43 -12.20 -5.37 15.68
N THR A 44 -13.37 -5.58 16.29
CA THR A 44 -14.65 -5.64 15.58
C THR A 44 -15.02 -4.29 14.96
N GLU A 45 -14.58 -3.19 15.56
CA GLU A 45 -14.81 -1.83 15.06
C GLU A 45 -13.84 -1.45 13.93
N LEU A 46 -12.66 -2.10 13.89
CA LEU A 46 -11.61 -1.88 12.89
C LEU A 46 -11.73 -2.78 11.65
N VAL A 47 -12.40 -3.92 11.78
CA VAL A 47 -12.58 -4.89 10.68
C VAL A 47 -13.96 -4.67 10.06
N GLY A 48 -14.01 -4.00 8.94
CA GLY A 48 -15.22 -3.87 8.13
C GLY A 48 -15.61 -2.48 7.64
N ASN A 49 -14.97 -1.43 8.13
CA ASN A 49 -15.34 -0.06 7.77
C ASN A 49 -14.31 0.70 6.91
N GLU A 50 -13.24 0.05 6.48
CA GLU A 50 -12.24 0.71 5.63
C GLU A 50 -12.30 0.17 4.20
N PRO A 51 -12.43 1.04 3.19
CA PRO A 51 -12.18 0.65 1.81
C PRO A 51 -10.71 0.26 1.66
N HIS A 52 -10.50 -0.96 1.23
CA HIS A 52 -9.22 -1.63 1.08
C HIS A 52 -8.09 -0.74 0.52
N SER A 53 -7.27 -0.19 1.39
CA SER A 53 -5.92 0.24 1.07
C SER A 53 -4.91 -0.59 1.87
N TYR A 54 -4.83 -1.86 1.58
CA TYR A 54 -3.78 -2.72 2.09
C TYR A 54 -2.47 -2.37 1.42
N TYR A 55 -1.76 -1.38 1.91
CA TYR A 55 -0.30 -1.19 1.83
C TYR A 55 0.07 0.07 2.59
N ALA A 56 -0.26 0.12 3.88
CA ALA A 56 0.34 1.11 4.77
C ALA A 56 1.07 0.37 5.87
N ASN A 57 2.34 0.13 5.66
CA ASN A 57 3.26 -0.20 6.73
C ASN A 57 3.27 0.94 7.75
N GLY A 58 2.82 0.63 8.95
CA GLY A 58 3.15 1.27 10.20
C GLY A 58 3.40 2.77 10.18
N SER A 59 2.33 3.58 10.19
CA SER A 59 2.44 4.95 10.68
C SER A 59 1.22 5.27 11.52
N ARG A 60 1.50 5.64 12.75
CA ARG A 60 0.56 6.10 13.77
C ARG A 60 -0.25 7.30 13.31
N SER A 61 -1.54 7.25 13.67
CA SER A 61 -2.44 8.38 13.95
C SER A 61 -2.74 9.40 12.87
N GLY A 62 -3.99 9.35 12.35
CA GLY A 62 -4.90 10.49 12.45
C GLY A 62 -4.68 11.73 11.60
N GLU A 63 -3.76 11.72 10.65
CA GLU A 63 -3.71 12.73 9.60
C GLU A 63 -3.66 12.01 8.25
N ASN A 64 -4.62 12.33 7.39
CA ASN A 64 -4.53 11.98 5.98
C ASN A 64 -3.14 12.36 5.49
N PRO A 65 -2.24 11.42 5.12
CA PRO A 65 -1.01 11.80 4.46
C PRO A 65 -1.45 12.48 3.17
N GLN A 66 -1.29 13.78 3.12
CA GLN A 66 -1.60 14.53 1.91
C GLN A 66 -0.69 13.97 0.83
N ASN A 67 -1.26 13.19 -0.08
CA ASN A 67 -0.62 12.62 -1.26
C ASN A 67 -0.18 13.77 -2.18
N VAL A 68 0.81 14.53 -1.74
CA VAL A 68 1.34 15.68 -2.46
C VAL A 68 2.33 15.17 -3.51
N MET A 69 2.28 15.76 -4.69
CA MET A 69 3.31 15.51 -5.69
C MET A 69 4.61 16.17 -5.28
N GLY A 70 5.67 15.39 -5.20
CA GLY A 70 7.00 15.85 -4.84
C GLY A 70 8.08 15.07 -5.57
N TYR A 71 9.26 14.99 -4.98
CA TYR A 71 10.44 14.39 -5.57
C TYR A 71 11.05 13.36 -4.65
N ARG A 72 11.49 12.23 -5.23
CA ARG A 72 12.28 11.19 -4.57
C ARG A 72 13.52 10.89 -5.38
N ILE A 73 14.53 10.35 -4.73
CA ILE A 73 15.75 9.91 -5.41
C ILE A 73 15.63 8.41 -5.63
N ARG A 74 15.61 7.96 -6.90
CA ARG A 74 15.68 6.58 -7.29
C ARG A 74 17.10 6.10 -7.20
N VAL A 75 17.38 5.09 -6.35
CA VAL A 75 18.72 4.53 -6.15
C VAL A 75 18.94 3.27 -6.95
N PHE A 76 17.87 2.48 -7.11
CA PHE A 76 17.95 1.22 -7.85
C PHE A 76 16.63 0.87 -8.53
N SER A 77 16.74 0.22 -9.69
CA SER A 77 15.60 -0.39 -10.38
C SER A 77 16.06 -1.69 -11.08
N GLY A 78 15.33 -2.78 -10.90
CA GLY A 78 15.65 -4.06 -11.54
C GLY A 78 14.42 -4.92 -11.79
N ASN A 79 14.44 -5.72 -12.85
CA ASN A 79 13.31 -6.54 -13.30
C ASN A 79 13.42 -8.02 -12.94
N GLN A 80 14.53 -8.47 -12.37
CA GLN A 80 14.71 -9.86 -11.93
C GLN A 80 13.97 -10.06 -10.60
N GLN A 81 12.89 -10.85 -10.62
CA GLN A 81 11.96 -10.98 -9.50
C GLN A 81 12.66 -11.17 -8.13
N THR A 82 13.31 -12.30 -7.92
CA THR A 82 13.91 -12.63 -6.62
C THR A 82 15.22 -11.86 -6.38
N ALA A 83 16.09 -11.80 -7.37
CA ALA A 83 17.39 -11.15 -7.24
C ALA A 83 17.25 -9.63 -7.01
N SER A 84 16.38 -8.98 -7.79
CA SER A 84 16.14 -7.55 -7.64
C SER A 84 15.43 -7.23 -6.33
N LYS A 85 14.49 -8.08 -5.88
CA LYS A 85 13.83 -7.95 -4.58
C LYS A 85 14.87 -7.96 -3.45
N ASN A 86 15.70 -8.99 -3.39
CA ASN A 86 16.73 -9.15 -2.34
C ASN A 86 17.71 -7.97 -2.37
N ARG A 87 18.13 -7.55 -3.56
CA ARG A 87 19.01 -6.40 -3.72
C ARG A 87 18.39 -5.10 -3.23
N CYS A 88 17.08 -4.88 -3.46
CA CYS A 88 16.37 -3.72 -2.94
C CYS A 88 16.41 -3.66 -1.41
N TYR A 89 16.12 -4.76 -0.73
CA TYR A 89 16.18 -4.80 0.74
C TYR A 89 17.58 -4.64 1.29
N SER A 90 18.60 -5.20 0.63
CA SER A 90 20.00 -4.98 1.02
C SER A 90 20.42 -3.51 0.89
N ILE A 91 20.01 -2.85 -0.21
CA ILE A 91 20.26 -1.41 -0.41
C ILE A 91 19.52 -0.58 0.65
N GLN A 92 18.27 -0.90 0.93
CA GLN A 92 17.48 -0.23 1.97
C GLN A 92 18.17 -0.34 3.34
N SER A 93 18.57 -1.56 3.73
CA SER A 93 19.27 -1.78 5.00
C SER A 93 20.57 -0.99 5.09
N TYR A 94 21.34 -0.96 4.01
CA TYR A 94 22.59 -0.22 3.95
C TYR A 94 22.39 1.31 4.07
N ILE A 95 21.41 1.86 3.36
CA ILE A 95 21.10 3.30 3.46
C ILE A 95 20.59 3.65 4.86
N ASN A 96 19.73 2.83 5.45
CA ASN A 96 19.19 3.07 6.78
C ASN A 96 20.26 3.01 7.88
N GLN A 97 21.33 2.24 7.68
CA GLN A 97 22.47 2.21 8.61
C GLN A 97 23.32 3.49 8.53
N GLU A 98 23.57 3.99 7.33
CA GLU A 98 24.40 5.17 7.11
C GLU A 98 23.64 6.49 7.30
N MET A 99 22.34 6.49 6.98
CA MET A 99 21.46 7.67 7.02
C MET A 99 20.09 7.30 7.60
N PRO A 100 19.97 7.09 8.92
CA PRO A 100 18.72 6.62 9.55
C PRO A 100 17.57 7.62 9.44
N ASP A 101 17.87 8.91 9.35
CA ASP A 101 16.86 9.97 9.25
C ASP A 101 16.25 10.10 7.85
N LEU A 102 16.79 9.38 6.87
CA LEU A 102 16.36 9.48 5.49
C LEU A 102 15.39 8.34 5.13
N PRO A 103 14.09 8.63 4.90
CA PRO A 103 13.10 7.60 4.61
C PRO A 103 13.44 6.86 3.31
N THR A 104 13.42 5.52 3.37
CA THR A 104 13.77 4.65 2.25
C THR A 104 12.62 3.71 1.94
N TYR A 105 12.21 3.68 0.68
CA TYR A 105 11.05 2.96 0.18
C TYR A 105 11.44 1.87 -0.81
N VAL A 106 11.02 0.64 -0.55
CA VAL A 106 11.10 -0.46 -1.51
C VAL A 106 9.71 -0.69 -2.08
N ALA A 107 9.58 -0.68 -3.39
CA ALA A 107 8.31 -0.90 -4.07
C ALA A 107 8.48 -1.77 -5.31
N PHE A 108 7.47 -2.60 -5.57
CA PHE A 108 7.33 -3.31 -6.84
C PHE A 108 6.35 -2.55 -7.73
N LYS A 109 6.85 -2.05 -8.85
CA LYS A 109 5.99 -1.51 -9.94
C LYS A 109 6.31 -2.31 -11.20
N THR A 110 5.38 -3.16 -11.56
CA THR A 110 5.54 -4.10 -12.68
C THR A 110 6.21 -3.46 -13.90
N PRO A 111 7.28 -4.07 -14.44
CA PRO A 111 7.90 -5.34 -14.01
C PRO A 111 9.06 -5.17 -12.98
N ASN A 112 9.29 -3.97 -12.45
CA ASN A 112 10.52 -3.61 -11.76
C ASN A 112 10.36 -3.48 -10.24
N TRP A 113 11.31 -4.07 -9.50
CA TRP A 113 11.61 -3.71 -8.12
C TRP A 113 12.41 -2.40 -8.09
N ARG A 114 12.09 -1.52 -7.15
CA ARG A 114 12.68 -0.17 -7.07
C ARG A 114 12.98 0.21 -5.64
N VAL A 115 14.08 0.97 -5.45
CA VAL A 115 14.39 1.65 -4.20
C VAL A 115 14.36 3.15 -4.45
N SER A 116 13.54 3.85 -3.69
CA SER A 116 13.44 5.31 -3.69
C SER A 116 13.74 5.85 -2.30
N VAL A 117 14.35 7.02 -2.21
CA VAL A 117 14.85 7.60 -0.98
C VAL A 117 14.43 9.07 -0.87
N GLY A 118 14.01 9.46 0.34
CA GLY A 118 13.61 10.81 0.69
C GLY A 118 12.23 11.20 0.19
N ASP A 119 11.65 12.20 0.84
CA ASP A 119 10.43 12.88 0.44
C ASP A 119 10.74 14.37 0.37
N PHE A 120 10.93 14.90 -0.84
CA PHE A 120 11.34 16.27 -1.06
C PHE A 120 10.22 17.06 -1.73
N ARG A 121 9.97 18.27 -1.25
CA ARG A 121 8.94 19.15 -1.85
C ARG A 121 9.44 19.77 -3.14
N THR A 122 10.73 20.06 -3.20
CA THR A 122 11.34 20.76 -4.34
C THR A 122 12.42 19.92 -5.02
N SER A 123 12.67 20.22 -6.28
CA SER A 123 13.73 19.59 -7.08
C SER A 123 15.12 19.95 -6.57
N GLU A 124 15.27 21.14 -6.02
CA GLU A 124 16.51 21.68 -5.48
C GLU A 124 16.94 20.92 -4.23
N GLU A 125 16.00 20.65 -3.31
CA GLU A 125 16.22 19.82 -2.13
C GLU A 125 16.66 18.40 -2.54
N ALA A 126 15.93 17.78 -3.47
CA ALA A 126 16.27 16.48 -4.00
C ALA A 126 17.66 16.46 -4.66
N SER A 127 18.03 17.51 -5.41
CA SER A 127 19.35 17.63 -6.06
C SER A 127 20.48 17.75 -5.06
N SER A 128 20.28 18.54 -4.01
CA SER A 128 21.26 18.69 -2.92
C SER A 128 21.49 17.36 -2.19
N MET A 129 20.42 16.62 -1.90
CA MET A 129 20.51 15.31 -1.28
C MET A 129 21.12 14.26 -2.23
N LEU A 130 20.77 14.30 -3.52
CA LEU A 130 21.36 13.41 -4.53
C LEU A 130 22.88 13.54 -4.57
N ALA A 131 23.42 14.77 -4.48
CA ALA A 131 24.86 14.99 -4.44
C ALA A 131 25.51 14.35 -3.20
N LYS A 132 24.85 14.43 -2.03
CA LYS A 132 25.31 13.79 -0.80
C LYS A 132 25.27 12.26 -0.92
N LEU A 133 24.16 11.70 -1.43
CA LEU A 133 24.01 10.26 -1.62
C LEU A 133 25.04 9.68 -2.59
N ARG A 134 25.35 10.36 -3.68
CA ARG A 134 26.37 9.93 -4.64
C ARG A 134 27.76 9.86 -4.03
N LYS A 135 28.08 10.75 -3.08
CA LYS A 135 29.34 10.74 -2.35
C LYS A 135 29.39 9.61 -1.33
N ALA A 136 28.29 9.38 -0.61
CA ALA A 136 28.19 8.32 0.42
C ALA A 136 28.14 6.92 -0.21
N PHE A 137 27.48 6.76 -1.36
CA PHE A 137 27.24 5.48 -2.01
C PHE A 137 27.77 5.44 -3.45
N PRO A 138 29.08 5.50 -3.67
CA PRO A 138 29.68 5.60 -5.02
C PRO A 138 29.31 4.41 -5.91
N GLY A 139 29.09 3.21 -5.33
CA GLY A 139 28.67 2.02 -6.07
C GLY A 139 27.31 2.11 -6.77
N TYR A 140 26.46 3.00 -6.31
CA TYR A 140 25.11 3.24 -6.88
C TYR A 140 24.99 4.60 -7.56
N ALA A 141 26.02 5.44 -7.50
CA ALA A 141 25.98 6.85 -7.92
C ALA A 141 25.52 7.05 -9.37
N LYS A 142 25.87 6.11 -10.27
CA LYS A 142 25.53 6.16 -11.70
C LYS A 142 24.05 5.92 -11.96
N ASP A 143 23.40 5.11 -11.11
CA ASP A 143 22.01 4.70 -11.27
C ASP A 143 21.06 5.63 -10.52
N MET A 144 21.58 6.58 -9.72
CA MET A 144 20.79 7.52 -8.96
C MET A 144 20.27 8.67 -9.81
N PHE A 145 18.97 8.90 -9.76
CA PHE A 145 18.29 10.03 -10.40
C PHE A 145 17.04 10.47 -9.64
N ILE A 146 16.61 11.70 -9.87
CA ILE A 146 15.42 12.29 -9.26
C ILE A 146 14.19 11.86 -10.06
N VAL A 147 13.14 11.45 -9.34
CA VAL A 147 11.84 11.10 -9.91
C VAL A 147 10.73 11.93 -9.25
N LYS A 148 9.75 12.34 -10.03
CA LYS A 148 8.56 13.00 -9.52
C LYS A 148 7.50 11.93 -9.22
N GLU A 149 7.13 11.80 -7.96
CA GLU A 149 6.12 10.84 -7.51
C GLU A 149 5.38 11.38 -6.27
N LYS A 150 4.32 10.70 -5.85
CA LYS A 150 3.59 11.04 -4.63
C LYS A 150 4.50 10.82 -3.41
N ILE A 151 4.58 11.81 -2.55
CA ILE A 151 5.38 11.80 -1.33
C ILE A 151 4.51 11.85 -0.09
N ASN A 152 5.07 11.42 1.03
CA ASN A 152 4.44 11.50 2.36
C ASN A 152 5.11 12.64 3.13
N LEU A 153 4.33 13.64 3.52
CA LEU A 153 4.81 14.81 4.27
C LEU A 153 4.11 14.87 5.61
#